data_d23f8b732099f24cfbd1be3c8eac1bdd
#
_entry.id   d23f8b732099f24cfbd1be3c8eac1bdd
#
_cell.length_a   1.000
_cell.length_b   1.000
_cell.length_c   1.000
_cell.angle_alpha   90.00
_cell.angle_beta   90.00
_cell.angle_gamma   90.00
#
_symmetry.space_group_name_H-M   'P 1'
#
loop_
_entity.id
_entity.type
_entity.pdbx_description
1 polymer ?
#
loop_
_entity_poly.entity_id
_entity_poly.type
_entity_poly.pdbx_seq_one_letter_code
_entity_poly.pdbx_strand_id
1 'polypeptide(L)'
;MIRYSIKFVSFICILWVGVTLIGCSDVEHKQKDEYLIKVGNKTISVADFNKAFEVAKNAYPQNSIEQPEVIRKVRWRLVQQMTEEMILLQRAEELGVTINDSEVEKTLEELKKDYPDNVFQEILLEYAIPYRSWRKGLKTRLLMQKVIAKELGDKIEITNDDISTYYEEHFKDDDTSSDVKEVPEDVNNIIRNILRKEKMEKAYASWIEELKKNYAVEINKKELEK
;
A
#
# COMPACT_ATOMS: atom_id res chain seq x y z
N MET A 1 -46.16 61.32 -41.54
CA MET A 1 -47.61 61.46 -41.67
C MET A 1 -48.31 60.21 -41.20
N ILE A 2 -49.11 60.32 -40.15
CA ILE A 2 -50.33 59.54 -39.83
C ILE A 2 -50.05 58.09 -39.35
N ARG A 3 -50.13 57.83 -38.08
CA ARG A 3 -51.24 57.72 -37.12
C ARG A 3 -52.17 56.49 -37.34
N TYR A 4 -52.35 55.84 -36.22
CA TYR A 4 -53.51 55.08 -35.66
C TYR A 4 -53.23 53.54 -35.65
N SER A 5 -53.60 52.86 -34.70
CA SER A 5 -54.27 53.05 -33.37
C SER A 5 -54.62 51.66 -32.86
N ILE A 6 -54.24 51.37 -31.71
CA ILE A 6 -55.05 50.79 -30.59
C ILE A 6 -56.16 49.80 -30.93
N LYS A 7 -56.11 48.72 -30.23
CA LYS A 7 -57.16 47.83 -29.75
C LYS A 7 -57.58 46.68 -30.68
N PHE A 8 -57.27 45.53 -30.30
CA PHE A 8 -58.35 44.59 -29.91
C PHE A 8 -57.78 43.52 -28.99
N VAL A 9 -58.23 43.56 -27.77
CA VAL A 9 -58.14 42.44 -26.83
C VAL A 9 -59.12 41.38 -27.36
N SER A 10 -58.59 40.23 -27.71
CA SER A 10 -59.43 39.06 -27.94
C SER A 10 -58.76 37.85 -27.37
N PHE A 11 -59.26 37.44 -26.29
CA PHE A 11 -59.33 36.18 -25.63
C PHE A 11 -59.16 35.01 -26.58
N ILE A 12 -57.97 34.37 -26.56
CA ILE A 12 -57.88 33.01 -27.05
C ILE A 12 -57.19 32.23 -25.95
N CYS A 13 -57.97 31.42 -25.28
CA CYS A 13 -57.55 30.32 -24.45
C CYS A 13 -56.70 29.38 -25.33
N ILE A 14 -55.37 29.49 -25.25
CA ILE A 14 -54.48 28.48 -25.80
C ILE A 14 -54.25 27.47 -24.70
N LEU A 15 -54.83 26.30 -24.92
CA LEU A 15 -54.50 25.06 -24.23
C LEU A 15 -52.98 24.95 -24.02
N TRP A 16 -52.57 25.13 -22.80
CA TRP A 16 -51.26 24.67 -22.37
C TRP A 16 -51.27 23.14 -22.31
N VAL A 17 -50.95 22.51 -23.40
CA VAL A 17 -50.50 21.09 -23.37
C VAL A 17 -49.21 21.07 -22.60
N GLY A 18 -49.30 20.77 -21.32
CA GLY A 18 -48.18 20.48 -20.48
C GLY A 18 -47.48 19.21 -21.02
N VAL A 19 -46.48 19.40 -21.84
CA VAL A 19 -45.46 18.36 -22.08
C VAL A 19 -44.67 18.26 -20.79
N THR A 20 -45.13 17.38 -19.89
CA THR A 20 -44.29 16.87 -18.83
C THR A 20 -43.14 16.09 -19.49
N LEU A 21 -42.02 16.77 -19.72
CA LEU A 21 -40.75 16.11 -19.87
C LEU A 21 -40.57 15.36 -18.56
N ILE A 22 -40.90 14.07 -18.58
CA ILE A 22 -40.38 13.11 -17.63
C ILE A 22 -38.87 13.08 -17.93
N GLY A 23 -38.18 14.02 -17.31
CA GLY A 23 -36.72 13.90 -17.17
C GLY A 23 -36.52 12.58 -16.46
N CYS A 24 -36.02 11.59 -17.17
CA CYS A 24 -35.24 10.56 -16.56
C CYS A 24 -34.12 11.29 -15.81
N SER A 25 -34.35 11.62 -14.56
CA SER A 25 -33.26 11.74 -13.63
C SER A 25 -32.65 10.35 -13.60
N ASP A 26 -31.56 10.17 -14.33
CA ASP A 26 -30.54 9.23 -13.94
C ASP A 26 -30.21 9.62 -12.50
N VAL A 27 -30.95 9.03 -11.58
CA VAL A 27 -30.49 8.83 -10.21
C VAL A 27 -29.31 7.89 -10.42
N GLU A 28 -28.15 8.49 -10.71
CA GLU A 28 -26.89 7.87 -10.36
C GLU A 28 -27.07 7.48 -8.90
N HIS A 29 -27.52 6.26 -8.69
CA HIS A 29 -27.29 5.57 -7.45
C HIS A 29 -25.77 5.53 -7.35
N LYS A 30 -25.19 6.61 -6.83
CA LYS A 30 -23.92 6.56 -6.13
C LYS A 30 -24.19 5.58 -5.01
N GLN A 31 -24.14 4.29 -5.37
CA GLN A 31 -23.97 3.22 -4.42
C GLN A 31 -22.78 3.71 -3.62
N LYS A 32 -23.03 4.17 -2.41
CA LYS A 32 -22.01 4.64 -1.49
C LYS A 32 -21.12 3.41 -1.35
N ASP A 33 -20.06 3.36 -2.14
CA ASP A 33 -19.16 2.23 -2.19
C ASP A 33 -18.79 1.95 -0.75
N GLU A 34 -19.32 0.85 -0.23
CA GLU A 34 -19.15 0.51 1.16
C GLU A 34 -17.65 0.27 1.37
N TYR A 35 -17.03 1.09 2.22
CA TYR A 35 -15.60 0.96 2.47
C TYR A 35 -15.33 -0.30 3.28
N LEU A 36 -14.24 -0.97 2.95
CA LEU A 36 -13.69 -2.06 3.75
C LEU A 36 -12.67 -1.54 4.76
N ILE A 37 -11.79 -0.64 4.32
CA ILE A 37 -10.73 -0.05 5.15
C ILE A 37 -10.86 1.47 5.06
N LYS A 38 -10.73 2.14 6.21
CA LYS A 38 -10.64 3.60 6.29
C LYS A 38 -9.47 3.98 7.19
N VAL A 39 -8.65 4.91 6.72
CA VAL A 39 -7.51 5.49 7.44
C VAL A 39 -7.60 7.01 7.31
N GLY A 40 -7.98 7.68 8.39
CA GLY A 40 -8.26 9.10 8.35
C GLY A 40 -9.39 9.44 7.37
N ASN A 41 -9.08 10.20 6.32
CA ASN A 41 -10.02 10.57 5.25
C ASN A 41 -9.95 9.69 4.00
N LYS A 42 -9.03 8.72 3.94
CA LYS A 42 -8.84 7.82 2.81
C LYS A 42 -9.57 6.50 3.04
N THR A 43 -10.12 5.93 1.99
CA THR A 43 -10.85 4.65 2.05
C THR A 43 -10.42 3.72 0.93
N ILE A 44 -10.51 2.42 1.21
CA ILE A 44 -10.47 1.34 0.22
C ILE A 44 -11.86 0.74 0.17
N SER A 45 -12.44 0.68 -1.04
CA SER A 45 -13.75 0.07 -1.24
C SER A 45 -13.68 -1.46 -1.15
N VAL A 46 -14.82 -2.09 -0.87
CA VAL A 46 -14.96 -3.57 -0.93
C VAL A 46 -14.57 -4.08 -2.32
N ALA A 47 -14.94 -3.36 -3.38
CA ALA A 47 -14.62 -3.74 -4.75
C ALA A 47 -13.11 -3.73 -5.04
N ASP A 48 -12.39 -2.70 -4.58
CA ASP A 48 -10.94 -2.61 -4.77
C ASP A 48 -10.19 -3.67 -3.94
N PHE A 49 -10.65 -3.93 -2.74
CA PHE A 49 -10.12 -5.02 -1.92
C PHE A 49 -10.32 -6.37 -2.61
N ASN A 50 -11.51 -6.66 -3.13
CA ASN A 50 -11.78 -7.92 -3.81
C ASN A 50 -10.89 -8.11 -5.05
N LYS A 51 -10.63 -7.05 -5.84
CA LYS A 51 -9.66 -7.10 -6.95
C LYS A 51 -8.25 -7.45 -6.45
N ALA A 52 -7.80 -6.80 -5.36
CA ALA A 52 -6.49 -7.08 -4.78
C ALA A 52 -6.43 -8.51 -4.21
N PHE A 53 -7.51 -9.00 -3.63
CA PHE A 53 -7.60 -10.36 -3.11
C PHE A 53 -7.51 -11.42 -4.22
N GLU A 54 -8.17 -11.22 -5.37
CA GLU A 54 -8.04 -12.11 -6.53
C GLU A 54 -6.57 -12.22 -6.99
N VAL A 55 -5.83 -11.11 -6.98
CA VAL A 55 -4.40 -11.13 -7.29
C VAL A 55 -3.61 -11.85 -6.20
N ALA A 56 -3.90 -11.59 -4.93
CA ALA A 56 -3.19 -12.19 -3.81
C ALA A 56 -3.36 -13.72 -3.75
N LYS A 57 -4.49 -14.25 -4.19
CA LYS A 57 -4.75 -15.69 -4.26
C LYS A 57 -3.73 -16.42 -5.15
N ASN A 58 -3.23 -15.77 -6.20
CA ASN A 58 -2.27 -16.39 -7.14
C ASN A 58 -0.92 -16.75 -6.48
N ALA A 59 -0.62 -16.20 -5.31
CA ALA A 59 0.58 -16.55 -4.54
C ALA A 59 0.43 -17.86 -3.73
N TYR A 60 -0.75 -18.49 -3.76
CA TYR A 60 -1.04 -19.71 -2.99
C TYR A 60 -1.36 -20.87 -3.91
N PRO A 61 -0.97 -22.11 -3.55
CA PRO A 61 -1.41 -23.30 -4.27
C PRO A 61 -2.93 -23.41 -4.28
N GLN A 62 -3.51 -23.80 -5.41
CA GLN A 62 -4.96 -23.85 -5.61
C GLN A 62 -5.67 -24.72 -4.56
N ASN A 63 -5.12 -25.88 -4.25
CA ASN A 63 -5.67 -26.78 -3.23
C ASN A 63 -5.66 -26.20 -1.80
N SER A 64 -4.77 -25.23 -1.54
CA SER A 64 -4.69 -24.55 -0.23
C SER A 64 -5.68 -23.39 -0.15
N ILE A 65 -5.82 -22.61 -1.24
CA ILE A 65 -6.66 -21.40 -1.26
C ILE A 65 -8.17 -21.74 -1.30
N GLU A 66 -8.54 -22.99 -1.55
CA GLU A 66 -9.94 -23.45 -1.48
C GLU A 66 -10.40 -23.69 -0.03
N GLN A 67 -9.47 -23.79 0.93
CA GLN A 67 -9.82 -24.00 2.34
C GLN A 67 -10.32 -22.70 2.99
N PRO A 68 -11.50 -22.69 3.64
CA PRO A 68 -12.08 -21.48 4.23
C PRO A 68 -11.17 -20.79 5.25
N GLU A 69 -10.41 -21.59 6.02
CA GLU A 69 -9.44 -21.06 6.99
C GLU A 69 -8.28 -20.31 6.32
N VAL A 70 -7.80 -20.82 5.19
CA VAL A 70 -6.72 -20.19 4.43
C VAL A 70 -7.24 -18.91 3.78
N ILE A 71 -8.42 -18.95 3.17
CA ILE A 71 -9.08 -17.76 2.62
C ILE A 71 -9.17 -16.65 3.67
N ARG A 72 -9.69 -16.96 4.86
CA ARG A 72 -9.83 -16.00 5.94
C ARG A 72 -8.49 -15.40 6.38
N LYS A 73 -7.45 -16.23 6.50
CA LYS A 73 -6.09 -15.77 6.84
C LYS A 73 -5.51 -14.87 5.76
N VAL A 74 -5.69 -15.20 4.49
CA VAL A 74 -5.20 -14.40 3.35
C VAL A 74 -5.94 -13.07 3.29
N ARG A 75 -7.28 -13.06 3.41
CA ARG A 75 -8.07 -11.83 3.46
C ARG A 75 -7.62 -10.91 4.60
N TRP A 76 -7.44 -11.45 5.79
CA TRP A 76 -7.00 -10.69 6.96
C TRP A 76 -5.58 -10.12 6.77
N ARG A 77 -4.64 -10.92 6.26
CA ARG A 77 -3.29 -10.46 5.94
C ARG A 77 -3.30 -9.34 4.92
N LEU A 78 -4.12 -9.45 3.88
CA LEU A 78 -4.26 -8.42 2.86
C LEU A 78 -4.83 -7.11 3.45
N VAL A 79 -5.85 -7.20 4.31
CA VAL A 79 -6.39 -6.03 5.05
C VAL A 79 -5.29 -5.33 5.84
N GLN A 80 -4.49 -6.09 6.59
CA GLN A 80 -3.39 -5.52 7.36
C GLN A 80 -2.37 -4.83 6.46
N GLN A 81 -1.95 -5.48 5.38
CA GLN A 81 -1.00 -4.93 4.41
C GLN A 81 -1.53 -3.64 3.77
N MET A 82 -2.78 -3.62 3.30
CA MET A 82 -3.39 -2.44 2.69
C MET A 82 -3.56 -1.30 3.70
N THR A 83 -3.90 -1.63 4.94
CA THR A 83 -3.99 -0.63 6.03
C THR A 83 -2.63 0.02 6.30
N GLU A 84 -1.57 -0.76 6.40
CA GLU A 84 -0.22 -0.26 6.61
C GLU A 84 0.26 0.60 5.44
N GLU A 85 -0.03 0.17 4.21
CA GLU A 85 0.26 0.98 3.01
C GLU A 85 -0.43 2.34 3.07
N MET A 86 -1.73 2.38 3.41
CA MET A 86 -2.47 3.64 3.55
C MET A 86 -1.87 4.56 4.62
N ILE A 87 -1.49 4.00 5.77
CA ILE A 87 -0.86 4.74 6.86
C ILE A 87 0.47 5.35 6.40
N LEU A 88 1.33 4.54 5.77
CA LEU A 88 2.63 4.99 5.31
C LEU A 88 2.53 6.04 4.19
N LEU A 89 1.56 5.91 3.30
CA LEU A 89 1.28 6.91 2.27
C LEU A 89 0.76 8.23 2.88
N GLN A 90 -0.08 8.15 3.89
CA GLN A 90 -0.51 9.33 4.65
C GLN A 90 0.68 10.00 5.34
N ARG A 91 1.53 9.20 5.98
CA ARG A 91 2.73 9.69 6.65
C ARG A 91 3.73 10.33 5.68
N ALA A 92 3.86 9.77 4.48
CA ALA A 92 4.67 10.37 3.41
C ALA A 92 4.20 11.79 3.05
N GLU A 93 2.90 11.99 2.91
CA GLU A 93 2.30 13.30 2.63
C GLU A 93 2.60 14.30 3.76
N GLU A 94 2.41 13.91 5.01
CA GLU A 94 2.69 14.76 6.18
C GLU A 94 4.17 15.16 6.29
N LEU A 95 5.07 14.24 5.97
CA LEU A 95 6.52 14.46 6.01
C LEU A 95 7.08 15.16 4.78
N GLY A 96 6.25 15.38 3.74
CA GLY A 96 6.68 15.91 2.45
C GLY A 96 7.65 14.96 1.73
N VAL A 97 7.59 13.63 2.01
CA VAL A 97 8.45 12.64 1.38
C VAL A 97 7.87 12.27 0.02
N THR A 98 8.70 12.35 -1.01
CA THR A 98 8.32 12.02 -2.39
C THR A 98 9.36 11.10 -3.03
N ILE A 99 8.97 10.40 -4.09
CA ILE A 99 9.83 9.62 -4.96
C ILE A 99 9.72 10.22 -6.37
N ASN A 100 10.84 10.64 -6.93
CA ASN A 100 10.89 11.11 -8.31
C ASN A 100 11.10 9.94 -9.29
N ASP A 101 10.91 10.21 -10.58
CA ASP A 101 11.00 9.16 -11.59
C ASP A 101 12.44 8.66 -11.79
N SER A 102 13.46 9.49 -11.55
CA SER A 102 14.86 9.06 -11.61
C SER A 102 15.21 8.03 -10.51
N GLU A 103 14.66 8.18 -9.31
CA GLU A 103 14.83 7.18 -8.22
C GLU A 103 14.19 5.83 -8.62
N VAL A 104 13.02 5.87 -9.27
CA VAL A 104 12.34 4.66 -9.76
C VAL A 104 13.15 3.98 -10.85
N GLU A 105 13.64 4.74 -11.85
CA GLU A 105 14.43 4.18 -12.95
C GLU A 105 15.75 3.59 -12.45
N LYS A 106 16.46 4.27 -11.54
CA LYS A 106 17.68 3.73 -10.94
C LYS A 106 17.44 2.39 -10.28
N THR A 107 16.39 2.28 -9.46
CA THR A 107 16.03 1.01 -8.80
C THR A 107 15.62 -0.06 -9.81
N LEU A 108 14.90 0.33 -10.86
CA LEU A 108 14.52 -0.58 -11.93
C LEU A 108 15.75 -1.14 -12.67
N GLU A 109 16.74 -0.29 -12.97
CA GLU A 109 17.99 -0.71 -13.58
C GLU A 109 18.78 -1.66 -12.67
N GLU A 110 18.82 -1.38 -11.37
CA GLU A 110 19.45 -2.26 -10.38
C GLU A 110 18.75 -3.63 -10.33
N LEU A 111 17.42 -3.66 -10.27
CA LEU A 111 16.65 -4.89 -10.27
C LEU A 111 16.84 -5.71 -11.56
N LYS A 112 16.96 -5.04 -12.71
CA LYS A 112 17.16 -5.74 -13.99
C LYS A 112 18.54 -6.38 -14.12
N LYS A 113 19.57 -5.89 -13.42
CA LYS A 113 20.91 -6.48 -13.46
C LYS A 113 20.93 -7.93 -12.97
N ASP A 114 20.00 -8.30 -12.09
CA ASP A 114 19.91 -9.65 -11.53
C ASP A 114 19.21 -10.64 -12.48
N TYR A 115 18.70 -10.16 -13.62
CA TYR A 115 17.98 -10.97 -14.61
C TYR A 115 18.68 -10.91 -15.97
N PRO A 116 18.74 -12.04 -16.71
CA PRO A 116 19.13 -12.02 -18.11
C PRO A 116 18.22 -11.10 -18.95
N ASP A 117 18.70 -10.65 -20.11
CA ASP A 117 17.94 -9.83 -21.04
C ASP A 117 16.58 -10.46 -21.35
N ASN A 118 15.52 -9.64 -21.30
CA ASN A 118 14.11 -9.98 -21.52
C ASN A 118 13.41 -10.81 -20.43
N VAL A 119 14.11 -11.50 -19.52
CA VAL A 119 13.46 -12.33 -18.48
C VAL A 119 12.54 -11.50 -17.60
N PHE A 120 12.89 -10.27 -17.29
CA PHE A 120 12.03 -9.37 -16.54
C PHE A 120 10.67 -9.10 -17.22
N GLN A 121 10.67 -8.86 -18.55
CA GLN A 121 9.45 -8.67 -19.32
C GLN A 121 8.64 -9.95 -19.44
N GLU A 122 9.31 -11.08 -19.63
CA GLU A 122 8.67 -12.41 -19.69
C GLU A 122 7.95 -12.73 -18.38
N ILE A 123 8.56 -12.47 -17.23
CA ILE A 123 7.90 -12.62 -15.91
C ILE A 123 6.64 -11.76 -15.81
N LEU A 124 6.69 -10.49 -16.20
CA LEU A 124 5.52 -9.63 -16.16
C LEU A 124 4.39 -10.15 -17.06
N LEU A 125 4.73 -10.69 -18.23
CA LEU A 125 3.76 -11.29 -19.17
C LEU A 125 3.19 -12.59 -18.62
N GLU A 126 4.02 -13.46 -18.08
CA GLU A 126 3.60 -14.76 -17.49
C GLU A 126 2.57 -14.55 -16.37
N TYR A 127 2.81 -13.56 -15.52
CA TYR A 127 1.89 -13.22 -14.43
C TYR A 127 0.80 -12.20 -14.81
N ALA A 128 0.66 -11.88 -16.11
CA ALA A 128 -0.30 -10.92 -16.63
C ALA A 128 -0.27 -9.55 -15.89
N ILE A 129 0.91 -9.09 -15.49
CA ILE A 129 1.11 -7.84 -14.77
C ILE A 129 1.46 -6.72 -15.75
N PRO A 130 0.59 -5.71 -15.97
CA PRO A 130 0.93 -4.57 -16.80
C PRO A 130 2.14 -3.82 -16.23
N TYR A 131 3.14 -3.53 -17.07
CA TYR A 131 4.36 -2.81 -16.66
C TYR A 131 4.05 -1.51 -15.89
N ARG A 132 3.03 -0.76 -16.34
CA ARG A 132 2.61 0.49 -15.68
C ARG A 132 2.16 0.24 -14.23
N SER A 133 1.41 -0.83 -14.00
CA SER A 133 0.93 -1.19 -12.66
C SER A 133 2.08 -1.64 -11.77
N TRP A 134 2.99 -2.45 -12.30
CA TRP A 134 4.20 -2.88 -11.61
C TRP A 134 5.09 -1.69 -11.22
N ARG A 135 5.36 -0.77 -12.17
CA ARG A 135 6.14 0.45 -11.94
C ARG A 135 5.51 1.34 -10.86
N LYS A 136 4.17 1.47 -10.86
CA LYS A 136 3.44 2.19 -9.81
C LYS A 136 3.64 1.53 -8.44
N GLY A 137 3.55 0.20 -8.38
CA GLY A 137 3.81 -0.57 -7.15
C GLY A 137 5.24 -0.39 -6.64
N LEU A 138 6.23 -0.39 -7.55
CA LEU A 138 7.62 -0.10 -7.20
C LEU A 138 7.77 1.30 -6.58
N LYS A 139 7.18 2.33 -7.21
CA LYS A 139 7.19 3.71 -6.70
C LYS A 139 6.59 3.81 -5.30
N THR A 140 5.45 3.15 -5.07
CA THR A 140 4.80 3.08 -3.74
C THR A 140 5.72 2.42 -2.71
N ARG A 141 6.34 1.29 -3.06
CA ARG A 141 7.28 0.59 -2.17
C ARG A 141 8.47 1.47 -1.80
N LEU A 142 9.09 2.14 -2.77
CA LEU A 142 10.21 3.05 -2.53
C LEU A 142 9.81 4.21 -1.62
N LEU A 143 8.60 4.75 -1.82
CA LEU A 143 8.07 5.81 -0.96
C LEU A 143 7.93 5.33 0.49
N MET A 144 7.34 4.17 0.71
CA MET A 144 7.21 3.59 2.05
C MET A 144 8.56 3.34 2.70
N GLN A 145 9.52 2.76 1.97
CA GLN A 145 10.89 2.54 2.46
C GLN A 145 11.57 3.86 2.87
N LYS A 146 11.37 4.93 2.07
CA LYS A 146 11.94 6.25 2.37
C LYS A 146 11.31 6.87 3.62
N VAL A 147 10.01 6.67 3.85
CA VAL A 147 9.34 7.08 5.10
C VAL A 147 9.91 6.33 6.30
N ILE A 148 10.00 5.02 6.22
CA ILE A 148 10.54 4.16 7.29
C ILE A 148 11.99 4.57 7.61
N ALA A 149 12.82 4.74 6.58
CA ALA A 149 14.21 5.16 6.76
C ALA A 149 14.30 6.55 7.45
N LYS A 150 13.44 7.49 7.07
CA LYS A 150 13.42 8.84 7.66
C LYS A 150 12.96 8.84 9.12
N GLU A 151 12.00 7.99 9.47
CA GLU A 151 11.42 7.97 10.83
C GLU A 151 12.21 7.08 11.81
N LEU A 152 12.81 6.01 11.31
CA LEU A 152 13.45 4.99 12.15
C LEU A 152 14.96 4.86 11.94
N GLY A 153 15.50 5.32 10.79
CA GLY A 153 16.90 5.09 10.43
C GLY A 153 17.88 5.58 11.48
N ASP A 154 17.68 6.80 11.95
CA ASP A 154 18.54 7.43 12.96
C ASP A 154 18.32 6.90 14.39
N LYS A 155 17.26 6.11 14.60
CA LYS A 155 16.94 5.51 15.89
C LYS A 155 17.59 4.14 16.10
N ILE A 156 18.20 3.59 15.05
CA ILE A 156 18.79 2.25 15.06
C ILE A 156 20.32 2.36 15.16
N GLU A 157 20.80 2.35 16.38
CA GLU A 157 22.22 2.29 16.67
C GLU A 157 22.65 0.86 16.96
N ILE A 158 23.77 0.43 16.37
CA ILE A 158 24.44 -0.86 16.61
C ILE A 158 25.79 -0.56 17.24
N THR A 159 25.91 -0.88 18.51
CA THR A 159 27.15 -0.70 19.28
C THR A 159 28.10 -1.88 19.09
N ASN A 160 29.36 -1.69 19.46
CA ASN A 160 30.33 -2.80 19.46
C ASN A 160 29.93 -3.86 20.51
N ASP A 161 29.33 -3.45 21.62
CA ASP A 161 28.83 -4.38 22.65
C ASP A 161 27.71 -5.27 22.11
N ASP A 162 26.78 -4.71 21.31
CA ASP A 162 25.75 -5.50 20.64
C ASP A 162 26.38 -6.59 19.76
N ILE A 163 27.44 -6.23 19.02
CA ILE A 163 28.13 -7.14 18.10
C ILE A 163 28.88 -8.22 18.88
N SER A 164 29.59 -7.86 19.92
CA SER A 164 30.35 -8.79 20.75
C SER A 164 29.41 -9.78 21.43
N THR A 165 28.30 -9.30 22.02
CA THR A 165 27.28 -10.13 22.65
C THR A 165 26.69 -11.13 21.66
N TYR A 166 26.28 -10.64 20.47
CA TYR A 166 25.71 -11.51 19.43
C TYR A 166 26.72 -12.57 18.95
N TYR A 167 27.99 -12.18 18.81
CA TYR A 167 29.07 -13.11 18.42
C TYR A 167 29.26 -14.20 19.45
N GLU A 168 29.32 -13.85 20.74
CA GLU A 168 29.45 -14.80 21.85
C GLU A 168 28.30 -15.78 21.92
N GLU A 169 27.09 -15.32 21.68
CA GLU A 169 25.87 -16.15 21.77
C GLU A 169 25.68 -17.11 20.59
N HIS A 170 26.21 -16.77 19.38
CA HIS A 170 25.83 -17.49 18.15
C HIS A 170 27.01 -18.07 17.37
N PHE A 171 28.24 -17.63 17.61
CA PHE A 171 29.40 -18.02 16.82
C PHE A 171 30.56 -18.60 17.66
N LYS A 172 30.46 -18.49 18.99
CA LYS A 172 31.51 -19.03 19.84
C LYS A 172 31.21 -20.50 20.12
N ASP A 173 31.95 -21.41 19.47
CA ASP A 173 31.89 -22.82 19.81
C ASP A 173 32.47 -23.03 21.21
N ASP A 174 31.83 -23.89 22.02
CA ASP A 174 32.19 -24.21 23.41
C ASP A 174 33.66 -24.72 23.58
N ASP A 175 34.29 -25.12 22.48
CA ASP A 175 35.62 -25.82 22.53
C ASP A 175 36.80 -24.93 22.09
N THR A 176 36.59 -23.70 21.66
CA THR A 176 37.65 -22.76 21.33
C THR A 176 37.85 -21.75 22.45
N SER A 177 38.65 -22.19 23.46
CA SER A 177 39.30 -21.31 24.43
C SER A 177 40.43 -20.49 23.78
N SER A 178 40.18 -19.82 22.72
CA SER A 178 41.07 -18.83 22.15
C SER A 178 40.61 -17.45 22.52
N ASP A 179 41.51 -16.71 23.13
CA ASP A 179 41.46 -15.30 23.49
C ASP A 179 41.26 -14.40 22.23
N VAL A 180 40.19 -14.66 21.45
CA VAL A 180 39.80 -13.81 20.32
C VAL A 180 39.18 -12.57 20.89
N LYS A 181 40.01 -11.56 21.14
CA LYS A 181 39.58 -10.25 21.66
C LYS A 181 38.80 -9.41 20.65
N GLU A 182 38.78 -9.78 19.38
CA GLU A 182 38.11 -8.99 18.34
C GLU A 182 37.38 -9.92 17.39
N VAL A 183 36.10 -9.55 17.10
CA VAL A 183 35.28 -10.21 16.09
C VAL A 183 35.91 -9.95 14.70
N PRO A 184 36.16 -10.96 13.85
CA PRO A 184 36.66 -10.77 12.49
C PRO A 184 35.79 -9.76 11.71
N GLU A 185 36.40 -8.90 10.89
CA GLU A 185 35.74 -7.78 10.23
C GLU A 185 34.59 -8.22 9.32
N ASP A 186 34.74 -9.32 8.61
CA ASP A 186 33.73 -9.93 7.76
C ASP A 186 32.51 -10.40 8.60
N VAL A 187 32.78 -11.08 9.73
CA VAL A 187 31.73 -11.52 10.66
C VAL A 187 31.06 -10.33 11.34
N ASN A 188 31.85 -9.31 11.71
CA ASN A 188 31.33 -8.07 12.29
C ASN A 188 30.30 -7.41 11.37
N ASN A 189 30.59 -7.32 10.07
CA ASN A 189 29.66 -6.73 9.09
C ASN A 189 28.38 -7.56 8.93
N ILE A 190 28.49 -8.89 8.97
CA ILE A 190 27.32 -9.79 8.92
C ILE A 190 26.44 -9.57 10.16
N ILE A 191 27.04 -9.62 11.35
CA ILE A 191 26.33 -9.42 12.63
C ILE A 191 25.68 -8.05 12.67
N ARG A 192 26.38 -7.00 12.26
CA ARG A 192 25.85 -5.63 12.20
C ARG A 192 24.60 -5.55 11.33
N ASN A 193 24.59 -6.25 10.20
CA ASN A 193 23.41 -6.28 9.31
C ASN A 193 22.24 -7.05 9.91
N ILE A 194 22.52 -8.18 10.58
CA ILE A 194 21.50 -8.96 11.29
C ILE A 194 20.87 -8.11 12.40
N LEU A 195 21.68 -7.56 13.29
CA LEU A 195 21.23 -6.74 14.41
C LEU A 195 20.43 -5.50 13.95
N ARG A 196 20.89 -4.85 12.86
CA ARG A 196 20.17 -3.72 12.28
C ARG A 196 18.80 -4.13 11.79
N LYS A 197 18.70 -5.29 11.14
CA LYS A 197 17.42 -5.83 10.67
C LYS A 197 16.49 -6.11 11.85
N GLU A 198 16.95 -6.81 12.86
CA GLU A 198 16.16 -7.15 14.05
C GLU A 198 15.69 -5.92 14.83
N LYS A 199 16.63 -4.97 15.08
CA LYS A 199 16.27 -3.71 15.75
C LYS A 199 15.27 -2.89 14.92
N MET A 200 15.42 -2.88 13.58
CA MET A 200 14.49 -2.21 12.67
C MET A 200 13.10 -2.86 12.71
N GLU A 201 13.01 -4.18 12.64
CA GLU A 201 11.74 -4.90 12.71
C GLU A 201 10.99 -4.61 14.03
N LYS A 202 11.73 -4.60 15.14
CA LYS A 202 11.20 -4.29 16.48
C LYS A 202 10.72 -2.84 16.59
N ALA A 203 11.52 -1.90 16.10
CA ALA A 203 11.16 -0.48 16.09
C ALA A 203 9.97 -0.22 15.17
N TYR A 204 9.93 -0.86 14.00
CA TYR A 204 8.83 -0.77 13.04
C TYR A 204 7.51 -1.26 13.64
N ALA A 205 7.50 -2.42 14.29
CA ALA A 205 6.29 -2.98 14.89
C ALA A 205 5.65 -2.02 15.91
N SER A 206 6.48 -1.42 16.77
CA SER A 206 6.00 -0.47 17.78
C SER A 206 5.51 0.84 17.14
N TRP A 207 6.25 1.35 16.18
CA TRP A 207 5.95 2.60 15.49
C TRP A 207 4.68 2.51 14.62
N ILE A 208 4.48 1.42 13.89
CA ILE A 208 3.29 1.26 13.05
C ILE A 208 2.02 1.12 13.90
N GLU A 209 2.10 0.48 15.07
CA GLU A 209 0.98 0.40 16.00
C GLU A 209 0.62 1.78 16.60
N GLU A 210 1.61 2.64 16.84
CA GLU A 210 1.39 4.03 17.23
C GLU A 210 0.70 4.81 16.11
N LEU A 211 1.16 4.68 14.87
CA LEU A 211 0.54 5.32 13.72
C LEU A 211 -0.90 4.84 13.49
N LYS A 212 -1.18 3.54 13.67
CA LYS A 212 -2.55 2.99 13.58
C LYS A 212 -3.52 3.66 14.55
N LYS A 213 -3.06 3.99 15.76
CA LYS A 213 -3.87 4.72 16.74
C LYS A 213 -4.09 6.17 16.33
N ASN A 214 -3.04 6.82 15.83
CA ASN A 214 -3.07 8.24 15.48
C ASN A 214 -3.95 8.51 14.25
N TYR A 215 -4.02 7.58 13.29
CA TYR A 215 -4.78 7.76 12.04
C TYR A 215 -6.22 7.23 12.09
N ALA A 216 -6.74 6.83 13.24
CA ALA A 216 -8.12 6.36 13.39
C ALA A 216 -8.50 5.31 12.33
N VAL A 217 -7.82 4.16 12.37
CA VAL A 217 -8.07 3.04 11.44
C VAL A 217 -9.41 2.38 11.75
N GLU A 218 -10.27 2.29 10.73
CA GLU A 218 -11.54 1.57 10.79
C GLU A 218 -11.54 0.42 9.77
N ILE A 219 -11.95 -0.77 10.17
CA ILE A 219 -12.13 -1.93 9.31
C ILE A 219 -13.58 -2.40 9.40
N ASN A 220 -14.26 -2.49 8.26
CA ASN A 220 -15.60 -3.01 8.18
C ASN A 220 -15.60 -4.55 8.21
N LYS A 221 -15.63 -5.11 9.43
CA LYS A 221 -15.57 -6.57 9.65
C LYS A 221 -16.71 -7.31 8.98
N LYS A 222 -17.91 -6.70 8.89
CA LYS A 222 -19.07 -7.33 8.25
C LYS A 222 -18.83 -7.61 6.76
N GLU A 223 -18.14 -6.68 6.08
CA GLU A 223 -17.79 -6.85 4.67
C GLU A 223 -16.59 -7.78 4.48
N LEU A 224 -15.69 -7.84 5.46
CA LEU A 224 -14.54 -8.73 5.42
C LEU A 224 -14.93 -10.22 5.54
N GLU A 225 -15.99 -10.51 6.27
CA GLU A 225 -16.45 -11.88 6.56
C GLU A 225 -17.41 -12.44 5.50
N LYS A 226 -17.84 -11.64 4.52
CA LYS A 226 -18.59 -12.08 3.35
C LYS A 226 -17.67 -12.76 2.33
#